data_f80738cc6deec164c08fd9275d9759cb
#
_entry.id   f80738cc6deec164c08fd9275d9759cb
#
_cell.length_a   1.000
_cell.length_b   1.000
_cell.length_c   1.000
_cell.angle_alpha   90.00
_cell.angle_beta   90.00
_cell.angle_gamma   90.00
#
_symmetry.space_group_name_H-M   'P 1'
#
loop_
_entity.id
_entity.type
_entity.pdbx_description
1 polymer ?
#
loop_
_entity_poly.entity_id
_entity_poly.type
_entity_poly.pdbx_seq_one_letter_code
_entity_poly.pdbx_strand_id
1 'polypeptide(L)'
;MSESWFGLLLEVELGAPGHGGFCVARHDGRVMFVRHGLPGERVVARVTEDRGGSFCRADAVEILSASPDRVDARCPISGPGGSGCCDYSHATADAGRRMKAFVVAEQLRRVAGIERDVRVEELPGTGDGTGWRTRVRLAVDSGGRPGYHRYRSSSIVTELSCPQMDSAAFDGLSEQQWRPGAELQVALDGDGERHVVEIAPAQHSSTGRRSPGRRGASARRAASSRSRPEKAVIGSGRVTEYVSNRAWTLDATGFWQAHRGAPQVYTDVVGEWADAVAGDGAWDLYGGVGLFAAALAHRVGSTGRVASVEFSRRAAEDGRSALHDLPQVSFVPGRVERSIDALAEPVSVAVLDPPRAGAGRDVIAALAARSPRSVVHVGCDPASFARDASLYRGAGYELVDMRAFDAFPLTSHVECIGRFVRR
;
A
#
# COMPACT_ATOMS: atom_id res chain seq x y z
N MET A 1 14.97 35.19 -5.47
CA MET A 1 14.95 33.69 -5.58
C MET A 1 16.20 33.20 -4.88
N SER A 2 16.07 32.33 -3.89
CA SER A 2 17.25 31.72 -3.24
C SER A 2 18.02 30.88 -4.26
N GLU A 3 19.34 30.90 -4.17
CA GLU A 3 20.21 30.07 -5.00
C GLU A 3 19.88 28.59 -4.80
N SER A 4 19.92 27.79 -5.89
CA SER A 4 19.62 26.37 -5.84
C SER A 4 20.76 25.63 -5.13
N TRP A 5 20.41 24.75 -4.20
CA TRP A 5 21.34 23.88 -3.50
C TRP A 5 21.56 22.53 -4.20
N PHE A 6 20.98 22.31 -5.36
CA PHE A 6 21.11 21.04 -6.07
C PHE A 6 22.58 20.61 -6.20
N GLY A 7 22.87 19.38 -5.76
CA GLY A 7 24.21 18.79 -5.78
C GLY A 7 25.11 19.14 -4.60
N LEU A 8 24.75 20.13 -3.77
CA LEU A 8 25.54 20.50 -2.60
C LEU A 8 25.57 19.36 -1.58
N LEU A 9 26.68 19.27 -0.85
CA LEU A 9 26.90 18.44 0.32
C LEU A 9 26.79 19.32 1.56
N LEU A 10 25.83 19.01 2.42
CA LEU A 10 25.52 19.80 3.61
C LEU A 10 25.56 18.89 4.84
N GLU A 11 26.27 19.34 5.88
CA GLU A 11 26.23 18.69 7.17
C GLU A 11 24.98 19.12 7.92
N VAL A 12 24.17 18.14 8.37
CA VAL A 12 22.90 18.39 9.07
C VAL A 12 22.66 17.35 10.16
N GLU A 13 21.93 17.77 11.19
CA GLU A 13 21.35 16.88 12.20
C GLU A 13 19.90 16.52 11.77
N LEU A 14 19.57 15.24 11.86
CA LEU A 14 18.28 14.70 11.46
C LEU A 14 17.30 14.73 12.62
N GLY A 15 16.19 15.43 12.44
CA GLY A 15 15.08 15.49 13.38
C GLY A 15 14.06 14.35 13.16
N ALA A 16 12.80 14.65 13.43
CA ALA A 16 11.70 13.69 13.39
C ALA A 16 11.51 13.03 12.01
N PRO A 17 11.02 11.77 11.98
CA PRO A 17 10.65 11.12 10.73
C PRO A 17 9.43 11.80 10.11
N GLY A 18 9.38 11.83 8.77
CA GLY A 18 8.27 12.37 8.00
C GLY A 18 7.63 11.32 7.11
N HIS A 19 6.40 11.60 6.67
CA HIS A 19 5.66 10.75 5.76
C HIS A 19 6.40 10.58 4.41
N GLY A 20 6.70 9.34 4.04
CA GLY A 20 7.41 9.02 2.79
C GLY A 20 8.87 8.61 2.97
N GLY A 21 9.29 8.22 4.19
CA GLY A 21 10.57 7.56 4.45
C GLY A 21 11.78 8.49 4.55
N PHE A 22 11.57 9.72 5.01
CA PHE A 22 12.66 10.69 5.25
C PHE A 22 12.61 11.24 6.67
N CYS A 23 13.73 11.79 7.12
CA CYS A 23 13.80 12.62 8.32
C CYS A 23 13.82 14.09 7.94
N VAL A 24 13.31 14.95 8.81
CA VAL A 24 13.31 16.40 8.63
C VAL A 24 14.57 16.99 9.21
N ALA A 25 15.29 17.78 8.42
CA ALA A 25 16.41 18.60 8.89
C ALA A 25 16.17 20.06 8.54
N ARG A 26 17.01 20.95 9.10
CA ARG A 26 17.04 22.37 8.77
C ARG A 26 18.46 22.82 8.51
N HIS A 27 18.65 23.62 7.46
CA HIS A 27 19.91 24.28 7.15
C HIS A 27 19.61 25.67 6.62
N ASP A 28 20.26 26.69 7.16
CA ASP A 28 20.09 28.12 6.78
C ASP A 28 18.60 28.53 6.64
N GLY A 29 17.77 28.11 7.59
CA GLY A 29 16.34 28.44 7.64
C GLY A 29 15.45 27.65 6.68
N ARG A 30 15.99 26.82 5.78
CA ARG A 30 15.23 25.95 4.89
C ARG A 30 15.02 24.56 5.46
N VAL A 31 13.90 23.95 5.09
CA VAL A 31 13.59 22.56 5.45
C VAL A 31 14.24 21.60 4.46
N MET A 32 14.87 20.56 4.97
CA MET A 32 15.42 19.46 4.17
C MET A 32 14.71 18.16 4.51
N PHE A 33 14.27 17.43 3.49
CA PHE A 33 13.74 16.08 3.61
C PHE A 33 14.83 15.10 3.22
N VAL A 34 15.46 14.46 4.22
CA VAL A 34 16.65 13.64 4.05
C VAL A 34 16.30 12.16 4.16
N ARG A 35 16.58 11.38 3.12
CA ARG A 35 16.44 9.93 3.10
C ARG A 35 17.73 9.25 3.56
N HIS A 36 17.65 7.97 3.89
CA HIS A 36 18.77 7.11 4.28
C HIS A 36 19.44 7.46 5.61
N GLY A 37 18.80 8.29 6.42
CA GLY A 37 19.22 8.61 7.77
C GLY A 37 18.13 8.32 8.79
N LEU A 38 18.52 8.29 10.07
CA LEU A 38 17.65 8.05 11.22
C LEU A 38 17.56 9.30 12.10
N PRO A 39 16.47 9.47 12.88
CA PRO A 39 16.36 10.56 13.84
C PRO A 39 17.55 10.64 14.80
N GLY A 40 18.06 11.84 15.03
CA GLY A 40 19.19 12.13 15.91
C GLY A 40 20.58 11.89 15.29
N GLU A 41 20.66 11.40 14.04
CA GLU A 41 21.94 11.26 13.35
C GLU A 41 22.46 12.59 12.84
N ARG A 42 23.80 12.74 12.87
CA ARG A 42 24.51 13.80 12.15
C ARG A 42 25.07 13.20 10.86
N VAL A 43 24.75 13.82 9.72
CA VAL A 43 25.04 13.24 8.40
C VAL A 43 25.55 14.31 7.43
N VAL A 44 26.30 13.87 6.41
CA VAL A 44 26.49 14.66 5.18
C VAL A 44 25.36 14.30 4.23
N ALA A 45 24.50 15.25 3.91
CA ALA A 45 23.38 15.08 3.01
C ALA A 45 23.66 15.71 1.65
N ARG A 46 23.52 14.96 0.56
CA ARG A 46 23.57 15.45 -0.81
C ARG A 46 22.19 15.91 -1.27
N VAL A 47 22.05 17.16 -1.65
CA VAL A 47 20.78 17.68 -2.18
C VAL A 47 20.49 17.09 -3.56
N THR A 48 19.37 16.37 -3.68
CA THR A 48 18.97 15.64 -4.89
C THR A 48 17.83 16.32 -5.65
N GLU A 49 17.05 17.19 -5.00
CA GLU A 49 16.00 17.98 -5.62
C GLU A 49 15.89 19.34 -4.91
N ASP A 50 16.02 20.42 -5.66
CA ASP A 50 15.80 21.78 -5.17
C ASP A 50 15.21 22.66 -6.29
N ARG A 51 14.09 23.30 -6.02
CA ARG A 51 13.41 24.24 -6.93
C ARG A 51 13.49 25.69 -6.46
N GLY A 52 14.39 25.99 -5.52
CA GLY A 52 14.55 27.33 -4.96
C GLY A 52 13.42 27.76 -4.00
N GLY A 53 12.61 26.82 -3.51
CA GLY A 53 11.51 27.07 -2.57
C GLY A 53 11.92 26.96 -1.10
N SER A 54 10.92 26.85 -0.22
CA SER A 54 11.10 26.74 1.25
C SER A 54 11.67 25.39 1.71
N PHE A 55 11.78 24.42 0.82
CA PHE A 55 12.32 23.11 1.14
C PHE A 55 13.13 22.52 -0.02
N CYS A 56 13.99 21.55 0.29
CA CYS A 56 14.69 20.71 -0.67
C CYS A 56 14.63 19.23 -0.23
N ARG A 57 15.06 18.32 -1.10
CA ARG A 57 15.22 16.89 -0.82
C ARG A 57 16.68 16.51 -0.91
N ALA A 58 17.11 15.58 -0.06
CA ALA A 58 18.48 15.13 0.00
C ALA A 58 18.55 13.64 0.37
N ASP A 59 19.69 13.04 0.08
CA ASP A 59 20.05 11.70 0.54
C ASP A 59 21.25 11.82 1.50
N ALA A 60 21.19 11.18 2.67
CA ALA A 60 22.36 11.01 3.54
C ALA A 60 23.36 10.10 2.82
N VAL A 61 24.54 10.63 2.54
CA VAL A 61 25.60 9.93 1.81
C VAL A 61 26.75 9.52 2.70
N GLU A 62 26.88 10.13 3.89
CA GLU A 62 27.84 9.80 4.92
C GLU A 62 27.20 10.00 6.29
N ILE A 63 27.45 9.08 7.22
CA ILE A 63 26.96 9.13 8.60
C ILE A 63 28.12 9.55 9.50
N LEU A 64 28.04 10.75 10.05
CA LEU A 64 29.07 11.31 10.93
C LEU A 64 28.90 10.86 12.38
N SER A 65 27.63 10.70 12.81
CA SER A 65 27.28 10.19 14.13
C SER A 65 26.04 9.31 13.99
N ALA A 66 26.22 8.02 14.16
CA ALA A 66 25.15 7.03 13.97
C ALA A 66 24.21 6.97 15.16
N SER A 67 22.92 6.74 14.89
CA SER A 67 21.93 6.35 15.88
C SER A 67 22.23 4.95 16.43
N PRO A 68 21.93 4.64 17.71
CA PRO A 68 22.00 3.27 18.24
C PRO A 68 21.04 2.31 17.53
N ASP A 69 20.05 2.82 16.83
CA ASP A 69 19.08 2.07 16.04
C ASP A 69 19.56 1.74 14.62
N ARG A 70 20.73 2.24 14.21
CA ARG A 70 21.31 1.97 12.89
C ARG A 70 21.92 0.58 12.84
N VAL A 71 21.61 -0.13 11.77
CA VAL A 71 22.20 -1.42 11.40
C VAL A 71 22.71 -1.36 9.96
N ASP A 72 23.48 -2.37 9.56
CA ASP A 72 23.86 -2.55 8.16
C ASP A 72 22.59 -2.71 7.30
N ALA A 73 22.57 -2.03 6.15
CA ALA A 73 21.41 -2.05 5.28
C ALA A 73 21.13 -3.46 4.76
N ARG A 74 19.98 -4.02 5.12
CA ARG A 74 19.58 -5.38 4.72
C ARG A 74 19.29 -5.50 3.22
N CYS A 75 18.89 -4.41 2.59
CA CYS A 75 18.65 -4.36 1.14
C CYS A 75 19.85 -3.72 0.44
N PRO A 76 20.62 -4.46 -0.36
CA PRO A 76 21.84 -3.95 -0.97
C PRO A 76 21.58 -2.87 -2.01
N ILE A 77 20.38 -2.82 -2.56
CA ILE A 77 19.99 -1.87 -3.61
C ILE A 77 19.16 -0.69 -3.10
N SER A 78 18.98 -0.51 -1.78
CA SER A 78 18.12 0.55 -1.21
C SER A 78 18.83 1.87 -0.95
N GLY A 79 20.13 1.95 -1.04
CA GLY A 79 20.93 3.15 -0.74
C GLY A 79 20.72 4.32 -1.71
N PRO A 80 21.47 5.43 -1.52
CA PRO A 80 21.42 6.58 -2.41
C PRO A 80 21.60 6.19 -3.89
N GLY A 81 20.67 6.64 -4.74
CA GLY A 81 20.64 6.26 -6.17
C GLY A 81 20.20 4.82 -6.47
N GLY A 82 19.80 4.05 -5.47
CA GLY A 82 19.25 2.71 -5.60
C GLY A 82 17.74 2.67 -5.81
N SER A 83 17.12 1.51 -5.54
CA SER A 83 15.67 1.35 -5.56
C SER A 83 15.01 2.16 -4.45
N GLY A 84 13.81 2.64 -4.68
CA GLY A 84 13.13 3.51 -3.71
C GLY A 84 12.18 2.78 -2.75
N CYS A 85 12.37 1.48 -2.52
CA CYS A 85 11.37 0.69 -1.79
C CYS A 85 11.71 0.43 -0.32
N CYS A 86 12.97 0.18 0.05
CA CYS A 86 13.37 -0.17 1.42
C CYS A 86 13.94 1.04 2.17
N ASP A 87 13.09 2.03 2.43
CA ASP A 87 13.48 3.31 3.07
C ASP A 87 14.11 3.13 4.46
N TYR A 88 13.76 2.08 5.18
CA TYR A 88 14.20 1.77 6.55
C TYR A 88 15.10 0.52 6.64
N SER A 89 15.70 0.13 5.52
CA SER A 89 16.60 -1.03 5.44
C SER A 89 17.79 -0.97 6.39
N HIS A 90 18.20 0.23 6.78
CA HIS A 90 19.32 0.55 7.65
C HIS A 90 18.92 0.79 9.11
N ALA A 91 17.66 0.51 9.46
CA ALA A 91 17.13 0.63 10.82
C ALA A 91 16.82 -0.73 11.42
N THR A 92 16.92 -0.84 12.75
CA THR A 92 16.33 -1.98 13.47
C THR A 92 14.82 -2.05 13.20
N ALA A 93 14.23 -3.25 13.25
CA ALA A 93 12.80 -3.43 13.04
C ALA A 93 11.95 -2.59 14.01
N ASP A 94 12.38 -2.52 15.29
CA ASP A 94 11.71 -1.71 16.31
C ASP A 94 11.78 -0.21 16.01
N ALA A 95 12.93 0.30 15.57
CA ALA A 95 13.06 1.69 15.16
C ALA A 95 12.18 2.00 13.95
N GLY A 96 12.12 1.09 12.97
CA GLY A 96 11.21 1.21 11.83
C GLY A 96 9.75 1.34 12.28
N ARG A 97 9.29 0.50 13.20
CA ARG A 97 7.93 0.56 13.77
C ARG A 97 7.69 1.86 14.56
N ARG A 98 8.66 2.31 15.38
CA ARG A 98 8.54 3.60 16.10
C ARG A 98 8.43 4.79 15.16
N MET A 99 9.22 4.83 14.08
CA MET A 99 9.12 5.89 13.06
C MET A 99 7.77 5.89 12.37
N LYS A 100 7.23 4.72 12.00
CA LYS A 100 5.88 4.59 11.43
C LYS A 100 4.81 5.06 12.40
N ALA A 101 4.89 4.66 13.68
CA ALA A 101 3.98 5.08 14.73
C ALA A 101 3.95 6.60 14.89
N PHE A 102 5.13 7.22 14.93
CA PHE A 102 5.24 8.69 14.97
C PHE A 102 4.55 9.36 13.78
N VAL A 103 4.80 8.85 12.56
CA VAL A 103 4.19 9.42 11.34
C VAL A 103 2.68 9.29 11.38
N VAL A 104 2.12 8.14 11.79
CA VAL A 104 0.67 7.96 11.89
C VAL A 104 0.06 8.90 12.92
N ALA A 105 0.62 8.98 14.14
CA ALA A 105 0.15 9.87 15.20
C ALA A 105 0.19 11.34 14.76
N GLU A 106 1.27 11.76 14.09
CA GLU A 106 1.43 13.12 13.61
C GLU A 106 0.43 13.48 12.50
N GLN A 107 0.14 12.56 11.57
CA GLN A 107 -0.88 12.75 10.54
C GLN A 107 -2.27 12.85 11.18
N LEU A 108 -2.62 11.98 12.12
CA LEU A 108 -3.90 12.05 12.84
C LEU A 108 -4.05 13.38 13.57
N ARG A 109 -3.02 13.82 14.29
CA ARG A 109 -3.03 15.08 15.02
C ARG A 109 -3.20 16.29 14.09
N ARG A 110 -2.38 16.37 13.02
CA ARG A 110 -2.36 17.55 12.13
C ARG A 110 -3.55 17.62 11.20
N VAL A 111 -4.01 16.49 10.68
CA VAL A 111 -5.02 16.45 9.61
C VAL A 111 -6.41 16.20 10.18
N ALA A 112 -6.54 15.28 11.14
CA ALA A 112 -7.82 14.92 11.72
C ALA A 112 -8.10 15.62 13.06
N GLY A 113 -7.11 16.27 13.70
CA GLY A 113 -7.24 16.81 15.06
C GLY A 113 -7.50 15.72 16.09
N ILE A 114 -6.97 14.50 15.85
CA ILE A 114 -7.10 13.34 16.73
C ILE A 114 -5.75 13.12 17.41
N GLU A 115 -5.71 13.27 18.73
CA GLU A 115 -4.55 12.90 19.53
C GLU A 115 -4.71 11.46 19.98
N ARG A 116 -3.77 10.59 19.58
CA ARG A 116 -3.77 9.17 19.93
C ARG A 116 -2.34 8.66 20.01
N ASP A 117 -2.06 7.89 21.05
CA ASP A 117 -0.88 7.06 21.10
C ASP A 117 -1.01 5.91 20.09
N VAL A 118 -0.03 5.76 19.22
CA VAL A 118 -0.05 4.77 18.14
C VAL A 118 1.10 3.80 18.36
N ARG A 119 0.77 2.52 18.41
CA ARG A 119 1.72 1.42 18.34
C ARG A 119 1.57 0.72 16.99
N VAL A 120 2.70 0.48 16.33
CA VAL A 120 2.73 -0.31 15.10
C VAL A 120 3.10 -1.75 15.46
N GLU A 121 2.18 -2.65 15.15
CA GLU A 121 2.27 -4.07 15.49
C GLU A 121 2.98 -4.85 14.36
N GLU A 122 3.76 -5.82 14.74
CA GLU A 122 4.34 -6.79 13.80
C GLU A 122 3.26 -7.77 13.33
N LEU A 123 3.33 -8.18 12.07
CA LEU A 123 2.46 -9.24 11.54
C LEU A 123 3.15 -10.60 11.65
N PRO A 124 2.38 -11.69 11.84
CA PRO A 124 2.93 -13.05 11.90
C PRO A 124 3.70 -13.43 10.62
N GLY A 125 4.77 -14.19 10.79
CA GLY A 125 5.56 -14.71 9.67
C GLY A 125 6.62 -13.75 9.12
N THR A 126 6.96 -12.68 9.87
CA THR A 126 7.94 -11.67 9.46
C THR A 126 9.35 -11.95 9.98
N GLY A 127 9.49 -12.59 11.14
CA GLY A 127 10.77 -12.89 11.78
C GLY A 127 11.62 -11.62 11.97
N ASP A 128 12.71 -11.52 11.24
CA ASP A 128 13.65 -10.39 11.27
C ASP A 128 13.25 -9.22 10.32
N GLY A 129 12.07 -9.25 9.75
CA GLY A 129 11.59 -8.27 8.77
C GLY A 129 11.91 -8.64 7.31
N THR A 130 12.36 -9.87 7.05
CA THR A 130 12.64 -10.40 5.70
C THR A 130 11.65 -11.50 5.31
N GLY A 131 11.60 -11.87 4.02
CA GLY A 131 10.82 -13.01 3.54
C GLY A 131 9.29 -12.92 3.74
N TRP A 132 8.76 -11.75 4.09
CA TRP A 132 7.35 -11.57 4.42
C TRP A 132 6.46 -11.41 3.18
N ARG A 133 7.04 -10.97 2.06
CA ARG A 133 6.33 -10.55 0.86
C ARG A 133 6.06 -11.73 -0.05
N THR A 134 4.83 -11.91 -0.50
CA THR A 134 4.43 -13.02 -1.38
C THR A 134 4.35 -12.62 -2.85
N ARG A 135 4.37 -11.33 -3.18
CA ARG A 135 4.23 -10.86 -4.56
C ARG A 135 4.99 -9.58 -4.82
N VAL A 136 5.62 -9.49 -6.01
CA VAL A 136 6.36 -8.32 -6.46
C VAL A 136 6.16 -8.11 -7.96
N ARG A 137 6.21 -6.85 -8.37
CA ARG A 137 6.23 -6.48 -9.79
C ARG A 137 7.60 -5.92 -10.14
N LEU A 138 8.25 -6.57 -11.11
CA LEU A 138 9.53 -6.16 -11.65
C LEU A 138 9.31 -5.46 -12.99
N ALA A 139 10.17 -4.50 -13.33
CA ALA A 139 10.24 -3.88 -14.64
C ALA A 139 11.34 -4.56 -15.45
N VAL A 140 11.18 -4.62 -16.78
CA VAL A 140 12.20 -5.17 -17.69
C VAL A 140 12.90 -4.02 -18.41
N ASP A 141 14.22 -3.97 -18.35
CA ASP A 141 15.03 -2.94 -19.01
C ASP A 141 15.07 -3.09 -20.55
N SER A 142 15.73 -2.16 -21.23
CA SER A 142 15.91 -2.22 -22.70
C SER A 142 16.75 -3.41 -23.17
N GLY A 143 17.53 -4.01 -22.28
CA GLY A 143 18.31 -5.22 -22.54
C GLY A 143 17.57 -6.51 -22.21
N GLY A 144 16.28 -6.47 -21.82
CA GLY A 144 15.49 -7.65 -21.50
C GLY A 144 15.78 -8.23 -20.10
N ARG A 145 16.40 -7.47 -19.19
CA ARG A 145 16.73 -7.90 -17.83
C ARG A 145 15.70 -7.38 -16.83
N PRO A 146 15.18 -8.21 -15.94
CA PRO A 146 14.23 -7.78 -14.91
C PRO A 146 14.93 -7.01 -13.78
N GLY A 147 14.18 -6.14 -13.10
CA GLY A 147 14.72 -5.36 -11.99
C GLY A 147 13.71 -4.41 -11.38
N TYR A 148 14.22 -3.50 -10.56
CA TYR A 148 13.44 -2.50 -9.83
C TYR A 148 13.71 -1.11 -10.37
N HIS A 149 12.68 -0.26 -10.42
CA HIS A 149 12.90 1.15 -10.73
C HIS A 149 13.77 1.82 -9.66
N ARG A 150 14.73 2.63 -10.12
CA ARG A 150 15.41 3.57 -9.23
C ARG A 150 14.41 4.58 -8.66
N TYR A 151 14.70 5.08 -7.47
CA TYR A 151 13.84 6.08 -6.84
C TYR A 151 13.56 7.25 -7.77
N ARG A 152 12.28 7.52 -8.01
CA ARG A 152 11.78 8.59 -8.91
C ARG A 152 12.40 8.63 -10.30
N SER A 153 12.81 7.48 -10.80
CA SER A 153 13.45 7.34 -12.13
C SER A 153 12.76 6.25 -12.95
N SER A 154 12.93 6.32 -14.26
CA SER A 154 12.57 5.24 -15.19
C SER A 154 13.71 4.23 -15.39
N SER A 155 14.92 4.51 -14.90
CA SER A 155 16.03 3.56 -14.96
C SER A 155 15.81 2.40 -13.99
N ILE A 156 16.41 1.25 -14.33
CA ILE A 156 16.19 -0.01 -13.63
C ILE A 156 17.50 -0.48 -12.99
N VAL A 157 17.39 -0.98 -11.75
CA VAL A 157 18.44 -1.74 -11.06
C VAL A 157 18.11 -3.20 -11.31
N THR A 158 18.99 -3.91 -12.00
CA THR A 158 18.75 -5.30 -12.42
C THR A 158 19.19 -6.35 -11.42
N GLU A 159 19.70 -5.93 -10.29
CA GLU A 159 19.97 -6.82 -9.17
C GLU A 159 18.67 -7.21 -8.47
N LEU A 160 18.43 -8.53 -8.32
CA LEU A 160 17.18 -9.08 -7.75
C LEU A 160 17.29 -9.46 -6.27
N SER A 161 18.34 -9.05 -5.58
CA SER A 161 18.58 -9.32 -4.14
C SER A 161 17.59 -8.57 -3.24
N CYS A 162 16.31 -8.93 -3.30
CA CYS A 162 15.27 -8.29 -2.49
C CYS A 162 15.02 -9.07 -1.19
N PRO A 163 15.35 -8.52 -0.01
CA PRO A 163 15.15 -9.22 1.24
C PRO A 163 13.68 -9.36 1.66
N GLN A 164 12.78 -8.62 1.02
CA GLN A 164 11.35 -8.70 1.34
C GLN A 164 10.71 -10.02 0.91
N MET A 165 11.23 -10.66 -0.15
CA MET A 165 10.73 -11.94 -0.67
C MET A 165 11.68 -13.08 -0.34
N ASP A 166 11.16 -14.30 -0.39
CA ASP A 166 11.97 -15.49 -0.46
C ASP A 166 12.82 -15.47 -1.73
N SER A 167 14.11 -15.80 -1.63
CA SER A 167 15.04 -15.77 -2.77
C SER A 167 14.60 -16.69 -3.92
N ALA A 168 13.95 -17.83 -3.60
CA ALA A 168 13.41 -18.76 -4.59
C ALA A 168 12.39 -18.11 -5.56
N ALA A 169 11.78 -16.99 -5.16
CA ALA A 169 10.90 -16.23 -6.05
C ALA A 169 11.61 -15.71 -7.31
N PHE A 170 12.94 -15.50 -7.23
CA PHE A 170 13.75 -14.91 -8.31
C PHE A 170 14.57 -15.91 -9.11
N ASP A 171 14.56 -17.21 -8.75
CA ASP A 171 15.37 -18.22 -9.38
C ASP A 171 15.15 -18.27 -10.89
N GLY A 172 16.24 -18.23 -11.64
CA GLY A 172 16.25 -18.28 -13.10
C GLY A 172 15.71 -17.04 -13.82
N LEU A 173 15.21 -16.00 -13.12
CA LEU A 173 14.66 -14.82 -13.79
C LEU A 173 15.72 -13.99 -14.51
N SER A 174 16.93 -13.91 -13.96
CA SER A 174 18.06 -13.19 -14.56
C SER A 174 18.69 -13.94 -15.73
N GLU A 175 18.46 -15.24 -15.84
CA GLU A 175 18.99 -16.11 -16.91
C GLU A 175 18.12 -16.11 -18.15
N GLN A 176 16.88 -15.65 -18.04
CA GLN A 176 15.93 -15.56 -19.14
C GLN A 176 15.96 -14.19 -19.78
N GLN A 177 15.77 -14.18 -21.11
CA GLN A 177 15.59 -12.96 -21.88
C GLN A 177 14.10 -12.60 -21.92
N TRP A 178 13.74 -11.47 -21.32
CA TRP A 178 12.37 -10.99 -21.27
C TRP A 178 12.11 -9.92 -22.33
N ARG A 179 10.83 -9.66 -22.61
CA ARG A 179 10.46 -8.62 -23.56
C ARG A 179 10.81 -7.23 -23.02
N PRO A 180 11.65 -6.41 -23.69
CA PRO A 180 12.01 -5.08 -23.23
C PRO A 180 10.77 -4.21 -22.96
N GLY A 181 10.77 -3.52 -21.82
CA GLY A 181 9.66 -2.68 -21.38
C GLY A 181 8.43 -3.42 -20.83
N ALA A 182 8.47 -4.75 -20.78
CA ALA A 182 7.46 -5.55 -20.08
C ALA A 182 7.55 -5.35 -18.56
N GLU A 183 6.56 -5.85 -17.84
CA GLU A 183 6.62 -6.02 -16.40
C GLU A 183 6.46 -7.51 -16.08
N LEU A 184 7.07 -7.98 -15.00
CA LEU A 184 6.90 -9.33 -14.50
C LEU A 184 6.17 -9.28 -13.18
N GLN A 185 5.00 -9.90 -13.10
CA GLN A 185 4.37 -10.19 -11.82
C GLN A 185 4.91 -11.53 -11.33
N VAL A 186 5.62 -11.50 -10.21
CA VAL A 186 6.09 -12.71 -9.51
C VAL A 186 5.21 -12.88 -8.27
N ALA A 187 4.71 -14.09 -8.04
CA ALA A 187 3.93 -14.44 -6.86
C ALA A 187 4.34 -15.82 -6.35
N LEU A 188 4.43 -15.94 -5.04
CA LEU A 188 4.48 -17.19 -4.31
C LEU A 188 3.11 -17.34 -3.64
N ASP A 189 2.41 -18.41 -3.93
CA ASP A 189 1.06 -18.63 -3.39
C ASP A 189 1.05 -19.36 -2.04
N GLY A 190 -0.13 -19.62 -1.52
CA GLY A 190 -0.33 -20.29 -0.24
C GLY A 190 0.16 -21.74 -0.20
N ASP A 191 0.33 -22.38 -1.34
CA ASP A 191 0.89 -23.73 -1.48
C ASP A 191 2.42 -23.70 -1.68
N GLY A 192 3.02 -22.49 -1.75
CA GLY A 192 4.45 -22.29 -2.01
C GLY A 192 4.81 -22.37 -3.49
N GLU A 193 3.82 -22.49 -4.38
CA GLU A 193 4.05 -22.54 -5.82
C GLU A 193 4.39 -21.14 -6.36
N ARG A 194 5.36 -21.11 -7.29
CA ARG A 194 5.80 -19.88 -7.93
C ARG A 194 5.08 -19.65 -9.25
N HIS A 195 4.56 -18.42 -9.39
CA HIS A 195 3.94 -17.95 -10.62
C HIS A 195 4.66 -16.73 -11.15
N VAL A 196 5.00 -16.72 -12.44
CA VAL A 196 5.57 -15.56 -13.13
C VAL A 196 4.72 -15.26 -14.35
N VAL A 197 4.14 -14.06 -14.37
CA VAL A 197 3.32 -13.57 -15.48
C VAL A 197 4.00 -12.37 -16.12
N GLU A 198 4.34 -12.49 -17.41
CA GLU A 198 4.82 -11.39 -18.23
C GLU A 198 3.62 -10.53 -18.66
N ILE A 199 3.67 -9.24 -18.36
CA ILE A 199 2.70 -8.23 -18.75
C ILE A 199 3.32 -7.39 -19.87
N ALA A 200 2.68 -7.37 -21.02
CA ALA A 200 3.22 -6.68 -22.21
C ALA A 200 3.52 -5.20 -21.92
N PRO A 201 4.52 -4.61 -22.62
CA PRO A 201 4.85 -3.20 -22.49
C PRO A 201 3.63 -2.30 -22.69
N ALA A 202 3.56 -1.18 -21.97
CA ALA A 202 2.55 -0.16 -22.21
C ALA A 202 2.70 0.37 -23.64
N GLN A 203 1.63 0.34 -24.44
CA GLN A 203 1.63 0.93 -25.77
C GLN A 203 1.76 2.45 -25.64
N HIS A 204 2.91 2.99 -26.02
CA HIS A 204 3.06 4.42 -26.18
C HIS A 204 2.40 4.79 -27.50
N SER A 205 1.28 5.52 -27.46
CA SER A 205 0.76 6.14 -28.67
C SER A 205 1.80 7.16 -29.17
N SER A 206 2.42 6.86 -30.30
CA SER A 206 3.45 7.69 -30.94
C SER A 206 2.89 8.98 -31.56
N THR A 207 1.63 9.31 -31.32
CA THR A 207 0.95 10.49 -31.87
C THR A 207 0.57 11.44 -30.75
N GLY A 208 1.45 12.39 -30.45
CA GLY A 208 1.06 13.51 -29.59
C GLY A 208 2.25 14.32 -29.08
N ARG A 209 2.49 15.47 -29.69
CA ARG A 209 3.32 16.58 -29.14
C ARG A 209 3.13 16.70 -27.64
N ARG A 210 4.22 16.76 -26.89
CA ARG A 210 4.26 17.03 -25.45
C ARG A 210 3.48 18.33 -25.15
N SER A 211 2.27 18.20 -24.65
CA SER A 211 1.56 19.32 -24.01
C SER A 211 1.73 19.20 -22.51
N PRO A 212 2.39 20.16 -21.84
CA PRO A 212 2.41 20.21 -20.38
C PRO A 212 1.05 20.77 -19.90
N GLY A 213 0.16 19.90 -19.40
CA GLY A 213 -1.13 20.33 -18.87
C GLY A 213 -1.97 19.18 -18.29
N ARG A 214 -3.01 19.52 -17.53
CA ARG A 214 -3.98 18.61 -16.90
C ARG A 214 -4.52 17.51 -17.85
N ARG A 215 -4.60 17.76 -19.17
CA ARG A 215 -5.00 16.79 -20.19
C ARG A 215 -4.01 15.63 -20.36
N GLY A 216 -2.70 15.87 -20.13
CA GLY A 216 -1.67 14.81 -20.20
C GLY A 216 -1.75 13.80 -19.05
N ALA A 217 -2.21 14.21 -17.87
CA ALA A 217 -2.39 13.30 -16.72
C ALA A 217 -3.62 12.39 -16.90
N SER A 218 -4.72 12.90 -17.48
CA SER A 218 -5.92 12.12 -17.77
C SER A 218 -5.68 11.11 -18.90
N ALA A 219 -4.91 11.48 -19.93
CA ALA A 219 -4.52 10.58 -21.02
C ALA A 219 -3.58 9.44 -20.53
N ARG A 220 -2.68 9.71 -19.59
CA ARG A 220 -1.83 8.67 -18.95
C ARG A 220 -2.67 7.72 -18.10
N ARG A 221 -3.66 8.23 -17.35
CA ARG A 221 -4.60 7.39 -16.58
C ARG A 221 -5.47 6.54 -17.50
N ALA A 222 -5.93 7.06 -18.63
CA ALA A 222 -6.69 6.31 -19.62
C ALA A 222 -5.84 5.25 -20.35
N ALA A 223 -4.55 5.52 -20.60
CA ALA A 223 -3.63 4.55 -21.18
C ALA A 223 -3.25 3.44 -20.20
N SER A 224 -3.18 3.73 -18.88
CA SER A 224 -2.96 2.73 -17.84
C SER A 224 -4.19 1.86 -17.54
N SER A 225 -5.38 2.25 -17.99
CA SER A 225 -6.63 1.50 -17.77
C SER A 225 -6.95 0.48 -18.88
N ARG A 226 -6.15 0.41 -19.95
CA ARG A 226 -6.29 -0.64 -20.96
C ARG A 226 -5.63 -1.91 -20.46
N SER A 227 -6.40 -3.02 -20.42
CA SER A 227 -5.85 -4.35 -20.15
C SER A 227 -4.69 -4.64 -21.10
N ARG A 228 -3.49 -4.83 -20.57
CA ARG A 228 -2.31 -5.24 -21.31
C ARG A 228 -2.33 -6.77 -21.45
N PRO A 229 -1.91 -7.34 -22.59
CA PRO A 229 -1.75 -8.78 -22.73
C PRO A 229 -0.86 -9.35 -21.62
N GLU A 230 -1.30 -10.44 -21.02
CA GLU A 230 -0.61 -11.17 -19.97
C GLU A 230 -0.31 -12.57 -20.44
N LYS A 231 0.86 -13.10 -20.09
CA LYS A 231 1.30 -14.45 -20.41
C LYS A 231 1.91 -15.10 -19.18
N ALA A 232 1.31 -16.18 -18.68
CA ALA A 232 1.95 -17.00 -17.67
C ALA A 232 3.19 -17.69 -18.30
N VAL A 233 4.34 -17.50 -17.67
CA VAL A 233 5.62 -18.08 -18.12
C VAL A 233 6.07 -19.18 -17.17
N ILE A 234 5.82 -19.01 -15.86
CA ILE A 234 6.07 -20.00 -14.82
C ILE A 234 4.77 -20.18 -14.04
N GLY A 235 4.43 -21.40 -13.72
CA GLY A 235 3.17 -21.75 -13.06
C GLY A 235 1.95 -21.51 -13.94
N SER A 236 0.75 -21.62 -13.35
CA SER A 236 -0.52 -21.45 -14.08
C SER A 236 -0.92 -19.99 -14.30
N GLY A 237 -0.30 -19.06 -13.58
CA GLY A 237 -0.76 -17.66 -13.50
C GLY A 237 -2.00 -17.48 -12.61
N ARG A 238 -2.49 -18.55 -11.98
CA ARG A 238 -3.55 -18.57 -10.97
C ARG A 238 -2.93 -18.96 -9.63
N VAL A 239 -3.11 -18.15 -8.61
CA VAL A 239 -2.58 -18.37 -7.26
C VAL A 239 -3.68 -18.84 -6.34
N THR A 240 -3.36 -19.72 -5.41
CA THR A 240 -4.26 -20.17 -4.33
C THR A 240 -3.75 -19.63 -3.00
N GLU A 241 -4.61 -18.95 -2.29
CA GLU A 241 -4.33 -18.35 -1.00
C GLU A 241 -5.32 -18.87 0.05
N TYR A 242 -4.94 -18.87 1.32
CA TYR A 242 -5.75 -19.43 2.40
C TYR A 242 -5.99 -18.42 3.51
N VAL A 243 -7.27 -18.21 3.88
CA VAL A 243 -7.67 -17.39 5.03
C VAL A 243 -8.87 -18.05 5.70
N SER A 244 -8.85 -18.19 7.02
CA SER A 244 -9.95 -18.76 7.82
C SER A 244 -10.44 -20.13 7.29
N ASN A 245 -9.49 -21.01 6.90
CA ASN A 245 -9.75 -22.34 6.31
C ASN A 245 -10.48 -22.31 4.97
N ARG A 246 -10.55 -21.17 4.29
CA ARG A 246 -11.10 -21.02 2.94
C ARG A 246 -9.97 -20.82 1.92
N ALA A 247 -10.08 -21.52 0.79
CA ALA A 247 -9.20 -21.30 -0.35
C ALA A 247 -9.74 -20.20 -1.27
N TRP A 248 -8.83 -19.35 -1.74
CA TRP A 248 -9.08 -18.23 -2.64
C TRP A 248 -8.23 -18.42 -3.88
N THR A 249 -8.84 -18.68 -5.04
CA THR A 249 -8.11 -18.80 -6.30
C THR A 249 -8.32 -17.56 -7.14
N LEU A 250 -7.24 -16.84 -7.44
CA LEU A 250 -7.27 -15.56 -8.16
C LEU A 250 -6.10 -15.44 -9.14
N ASP A 251 -6.13 -14.46 -10.03
CA ASP A 251 -5.01 -14.21 -10.93
C ASP A 251 -3.77 -13.74 -10.16
N ALA A 252 -2.59 -14.21 -10.55
CA ALA A 252 -1.32 -13.77 -9.98
C ALA A 252 -1.10 -12.25 -10.16
N THR A 253 -1.71 -11.64 -11.19
CA THR A 253 -1.70 -10.20 -11.45
C THR A 253 -2.79 -9.44 -10.66
N GLY A 254 -3.75 -10.15 -10.09
CA GLY A 254 -4.81 -9.61 -9.24
C GLY A 254 -4.28 -9.08 -7.90
N PHE A 255 -5.08 -8.27 -7.24
CA PHE A 255 -4.73 -7.79 -5.91
C PHE A 255 -4.91 -8.89 -4.86
N TRP A 256 -3.92 -9.02 -4.01
CA TRP A 256 -3.94 -9.73 -2.75
C TRP A 256 -2.97 -9.05 -1.80
N GLN A 257 -3.21 -9.08 -0.49
CA GLN A 257 -2.32 -8.48 0.50
C GLN A 257 -0.90 -9.06 0.35
N ALA A 258 0.09 -8.17 0.21
CA ALA A 258 1.45 -8.59 -0.13
C ALA A 258 2.19 -9.28 1.02
N HIS A 259 1.81 -8.98 2.26
CA HIS A 259 2.36 -9.61 3.46
C HIS A 259 1.61 -10.90 3.75
N ARG A 260 2.34 -12.03 3.90
CA ARG A 260 1.73 -13.36 4.10
C ARG A 260 0.79 -13.45 5.32
N GLY A 261 1.07 -12.71 6.40
CA GLY A 261 0.24 -12.70 7.61
C GLY A 261 -0.90 -11.68 7.60
N ALA A 262 -0.91 -10.72 6.65
CA ALA A 262 -1.89 -9.65 6.64
C ALA A 262 -3.32 -10.12 6.38
N PRO A 263 -3.59 -11.00 5.40
CA PRO A 263 -4.97 -11.38 5.08
C PRO A 263 -5.73 -11.93 6.28
N GLN A 264 -5.11 -12.84 7.06
CA GLN A 264 -5.75 -13.42 8.24
C GLN A 264 -5.96 -12.37 9.33
N VAL A 265 -4.91 -11.61 9.71
CA VAL A 265 -5.00 -10.62 10.78
C VAL A 265 -6.02 -9.53 10.46
N TYR A 266 -6.05 -9.05 9.22
CA TYR A 266 -7.04 -8.02 8.82
C TYR A 266 -8.45 -8.57 8.84
N THR A 267 -8.65 -9.82 8.38
CA THR A 267 -9.96 -10.50 8.41
C THR A 267 -10.47 -10.64 9.84
N ASP A 268 -9.61 -11.02 10.79
CA ASP A 268 -9.96 -11.17 12.19
C ASP A 268 -10.36 -9.82 12.82
N VAL A 269 -9.54 -8.78 12.60
CA VAL A 269 -9.82 -7.42 13.11
C VAL A 269 -11.12 -6.85 12.51
N VAL A 270 -11.29 -6.99 11.19
CA VAL A 270 -12.50 -6.52 10.51
C VAL A 270 -13.72 -7.28 10.99
N GLY A 271 -13.64 -8.62 11.10
CA GLY A 271 -14.73 -9.46 11.58
C GLY A 271 -15.16 -9.12 13.00
N GLU A 272 -14.21 -8.77 13.89
CA GLU A 272 -14.48 -8.33 15.25
C GLU A 272 -15.07 -6.90 15.29
N TRP A 273 -14.42 -5.95 14.60
CA TRP A 273 -14.72 -4.53 14.75
C TRP A 273 -15.91 -4.05 13.91
N ALA A 274 -16.31 -4.79 12.89
CA ALA A 274 -17.53 -4.47 12.15
C ALA A 274 -18.76 -4.44 13.06
N ASP A 275 -18.74 -5.23 14.15
CA ASP A 275 -19.85 -5.31 15.12
C ASP A 275 -21.17 -5.73 14.44
N ALA A 276 -21.04 -6.61 13.42
CA ALA A 276 -22.16 -7.14 12.67
C ALA A 276 -22.85 -8.26 13.45
N VAL A 277 -24.18 -8.27 13.41
CA VAL A 277 -25.03 -9.29 14.05
C VAL A 277 -25.94 -9.96 13.03
N ALA A 278 -26.52 -11.10 13.41
CA ALA A 278 -27.43 -11.86 12.55
C ALA A 278 -28.59 -10.97 12.03
N GLY A 279 -28.86 -11.03 10.72
CA GLY A 279 -29.87 -10.25 10.06
C GLY A 279 -29.43 -8.88 9.54
N ASP A 280 -28.24 -8.43 9.88
CA ASP A 280 -27.73 -7.13 9.41
C ASP A 280 -27.55 -7.06 7.88
N GLY A 281 -27.67 -5.85 7.35
CA GLY A 281 -27.13 -5.46 6.04
C GLY A 281 -25.70 -4.95 6.22
N ALA A 282 -24.76 -5.48 5.45
CA ALA A 282 -23.35 -5.09 5.49
C ALA A 282 -22.83 -4.73 4.10
N TRP A 283 -21.90 -3.77 4.03
CA TRP A 283 -21.20 -3.40 2.82
C TRP A 283 -19.70 -3.64 2.94
N ASP A 284 -19.12 -4.26 1.90
CA ASP A 284 -17.68 -4.42 1.70
C ASP A 284 -17.29 -3.59 0.47
N LEU A 285 -16.79 -2.37 0.71
CA LEU A 285 -16.46 -1.40 -0.33
C LEU A 285 -14.97 -1.50 -0.68
N TYR A 286 -14.68 -1.58 -1.98
CA TYR A 286 -13.36 -1.95 -2.53
C TYR A 286 -12.98 -3.40 -2.19
N GLY A 287 -13.95 -4.31 -2.29
CA GLY A 287 -13.93 -5.63 -1.69
C GLY A 287 -12.95 -6.64 -2.33
N GLY A 288 -12.32 -6.32 -3.48
CA GLY A 288 -11.43 -7.24 -4.17
C GLY A 288 -12.11 -8.58 -4.47
N VAL A 289 -11.51 -9.66 -4.00
CA VAL A 289 -12.09 -11.02 -4.11
C VAL A 289 -13.06 -11.34 -2.96
N GLY A 290 -13.44 -10.36 -2.14
CA GLY A 290 -14.45 -10.50 -1.08
C GLY A 290 -13.92 -11.09 0.22
N LEU A 291 -12.65 -10.86 0.55
CA LEU A 291 -12.05 -11.34 1.80
C LEU A 291 -12.84 -10.87 3.02
N PHE A 292 -13.13 -9.57 3.10
CA PHE A 292 -13.94 -9.00 4.19
C PHE A 292 -15.42 -9.32 4.04
N ALA A 293 -15.93 -9.47 2.80
CA ALA A 293 -17.30 -9.93 2.59
C ALA A 293 -17.55 -11.30 3.22
N ALA A 294 -16.58 -12.23 3.17
CA ALA A 294 -16.67 -13.51 3.83
C ALA A 294 -16.77 -13.38 5.35
N ALA A 295 -15.91 -12.54 5.96
CA ALA A 295 -15.94 -12.28 7.40
C ALA A 295 -17.28 -11.69 7.85
N LEU A 296 -17.79 -10.72 7.09
CA LEU A 296 -19.11 -10.12 7.34
C LEU A 296 -20.25 -11.16 7.18
N ALA A 297 -20.19 -12.00 6.15
CA ALA A 297 -21.21 -13.01 5.89
C ALA A 297 -21.36 -14.02 7.04
N HIS A 298 -20.26 -14.42 7.67
CA HIS A 298 -20.30 -15.27 8.85
C HIS A 298 -20.97 -14.58 10.05
N ARG A 299 -20.82 -13.26 10.20
CA ARG A 299 -21.42 -12.50 11.29
C ARG A 299 -22.91 -12.23 11.06
N VAL A 300 -23.29 -11.83 9.85
CA VAL A 300 -24.71 -11.51 9.56
C VAL A 300 -25.56 -12.75 9.40
N GLY A 301 -24.96 -13.92 9.21
CA GLY A 301 -25.67 -15.19 9.08
C GLY A 301 -26.53 -15.29 7.82
N SER A 302 -27.32 -16.35 7.71
CA SER A 302 -28.17 -16.63 6.54
C SER A 302 -29.34 -15.68 6.35
N THR A 303 -29.73 -14.92 7.37
CA THR A 303 -30.82 -13.93 7.34
C THR A 303 -30.35 -12.53 7.02
N GLY A 304 -29.01 -12.29 7.08
CA GLY A 304 -28.40 -11.04 6.71
C GLY A 304 -28.07 -10.97 5.21
N ARG A 305 -27.43 -9.88 4.82
CA ARG A 305 -26.93 -9.69 3.45
C ARG A 305 -25.63 -8.91 3.45
N VAL A 306 -24.75 -9.23 2.49
CA VAL A 306 -23.50 -8.52 2.25
C VAL A 306 -23.43 -8.10 0.79
N ALA A 307 -23.19 -6.80 0.53
CA ALA A 307 -22.91 -6.29 -0.80
C ALA A 307 -21.43 -5.93 -0.89
N SER A 308 -20.66 -6.64 -1.74
CA SER A 308 -19.26 -6.36 -2.02
C SER A 308 -19.13 -5.59 -3.33
N VAL A 309 -18.57 -4.37 -3.29
CA VAL A 309 -18.37 -3.52 -4.46
C VAL A 309 -16.93 -3.58 -4.90
N GLU A 310 -16.69 -4.03 -6.13
CA GLU A 310 -15.34 -4.16 -6.68
C GLU A 310 -15.29 -3.66 -8.14
N PHE A 311 -14.25 -2.86 -8.45
CA PHE A 311 -14.07 -2.30 -9.79
C PHE A 311 -13.62 -3.35 -10.81
N SER A 312 -12.77 -4.29 -10.40
CA SER A 312 -12.27 -5.38 -11.25
C SER A 312 -13.35 -6.46 -11.40
N ARG A 313 -13.89 -6.61 -12.62
CA ARG A 313 -14.85 -7.68 -12.91
C ARG A 313 -14.26 -9.05 -12.61
N ARG A 314 -12.96 -9.24 -12.91
CA ARG A 314 -12.24 -10.49 -12.69
C ARG A 314 -12.15 -10.82 -11.19
N ALA A 315 -11.76 -9.85 -10.36
CA ALA A 315 -11.74 -10.05 -8.92
C ALA A 315 -13.12 -10.38 -8.35
N ALA A 316 -14.17 -9.70 -8.83
CA ALA A 316 -15.54 -9.99 -8.44
C ALA A 316 -16.01 -11.39 -8.89
N GLU A 317 -15.55 -11.90 -10.05
CA GLU A 317 -15.81 -13.27 -10.51
C GLU A 317 -15.08 -14.30 -9.66
N ASP A 318 -13.78 -14.07 -9.38
CA ASP A 318 -12.99 -14.91 -8.49
C ASP A 318 -13.63 -14.97 -7.08
N GLY A 319 -14.10 -13.81 -6.58
CA GLY A 319 -14.82 -13.71 -5.31
C GLY A 319 -16.13 -14.50 -5.29
N ARG A 320 -16.95 -14.41 -6.34
CA ARG A 320 -18.17 -15.25 -6.44
C ARG A 320 -17.86 -16.72 -6.42
N SER A 321 -16.78 -17.12 -7.07
CA SER A 321 -16.34 -18.53 -7.06
C SER A 321 -15.88 -18.96 -5.67
N ALA A 322 -15.12 -18.11 -4.98
CA ALA A 322 -14.64 -18.43 -3.63
C ALA A 322 -15.75 -18.44 -2.56
N LEU A 323 -16.82 -17.64 -2.76
CA LEU A 323 -17.92 -17.48 -1.80
C LEU A 323 -19.25 -18.09 -2.29
N HIS A 324 -19.19 -19.08 -3.21
CA HIS A 324 -20.39 -19.71 -3.79
C HIS A 324 -21.29 -20.37 -2.75
N ASP A 325 -20.75 -20.76 -1.60
CA ASP A 325 -21.45 -21.36 -0.45
C ASP A 325 -22.06 -20.31 0.51
N LEU A 326 -21.86 -19.02 0.25
CA LEU A 326 -22.38 -17.90 1.04
C LEU A 326 -23.41 -17.10 0.22
N PRO A 327 -24.66 -17.60 0.04
CA PRO A 327 -25.66 -17.00 -0.84
C PRO A 327 -26.08 -15.59 -0.41
N GLN A 328 -25.84 -15.20 0.85
CA GLN A 328 -26.10 -13.85 1.34
C GLN A 328 -25.09 -12.81 0.83
N VAL A 329 -24.01 -13.22 0.16
CA VAL A 329 -23.00 -12.32 -0.44
C VAL A 329 -23.35 -12.03 -1.89
N SER A 330 -23.44 -10.75 -2.23
CA SER A 330 -23.60 -10.28 -3.61
C SER A 330 -22.44 -9.42 -4.05
N PHE A 331 -21.90 -9.66 -5.26
CA PHE A 331 -20.85 -8.83 -5.84
C PHE A 331 -21.42 -7.84 -6.83
N VAL A 332 -21.10 -6.57 -6.65
CA VAL A 332 -21.49 -5.44 -7.49
C VAL A 332 -20.26 -4.94 -8.25
N PRO A 333 -20.05 -5.32 -9.52
CA PRO A 333 -18.91 -4.84 -10.31
C PRO A 333 -19.08 -3.36 -10.62
N GLY A 334 -18.16 -2.53 -10.15
CA GLY A 334 -18.21 -1.08 -10.39
C GLY A 334 -17.31 -0.28 -9.49
N ARG A 335 -17.23 1.02 -9.77
CA ARG A 335 -16.54 1.95 -8.88
C ARG A 335 -17.44 2.27 -7.70
N VAL A 336 -16.90 2.26 -6.48
CA VAL A 336 -17.64 2.56 -5.25
C VAL A 336 -18.37 3.90 -5.36
N GLU A 337 -17.70 4.93 -5.88
CA GLU A 337 -18.24 6.29 -6.03
C GLU A 337 -19.50 6.37 -6.93
N ARG A 338 -19.71 5.35 -7.76
CA ARG A 338 -20.87 5.28 -8.68
C ARG A 338 -21.90 4.24 -8.28
N SER A 339 -21.48 3.28 -7.46
CA SER A 339 -22.32 2.13 -7.10
C SER A 339 -23.00 2.31 -5.75
N ILE A 340 -22.41 3.11 -4.84
CA ILE A 340 -22.84 3.22 -3.44
C ILE A 340 -24.32 3.66 -3.30
N ASP A 341 -24.81 4.51 -4.20
CA ASP A 341 -26.18 5.01 -4.14
C ASP A 341 -27.24 3.97 -4.56
N ALA A 342 -26.81 2.93 -5.29
CA ALA A 342 -27.68 1.84 -5.76
C ALA A 342 -27.62 0.59 -4.87
N LEU A 343 -26.82 0.59 -3.79
CA LEU A 343 -26.72 -0.55 -2.89
C LEU A 343 -27.98 -0.70 -2.04
N ALA A 344 -28.31 -1.96 -1.74
CA ALA A 344 -29.48 -2.29 -0.92
C ALA A 344 -29.37 -1.74 0.50
N GLU A 345 -30.46 -1.19 0.99
CA GLU A 345 -30.64 -0.66 2.35
C GLU A 345 -31.61 -1.54 3.17
N PRO A 346 -31.59 -1.45 4.51
CA PRO A 346 -30.67 -0.68 5.33
C PRO A 346 -29.28 -1.30 5.38
N VAL A 347 -28.24 -0.47 5.61
CA VAL A 347 -26.90 -0.89 5.93
C VAL A 347 -26.62 -0.62 7.40
N SER A 348 -26.23 -1.65 8.14
CA SER A 348 -25.90 -1.56 9.56
C SER A 348 -24.42 -1.35 9.80
N VAL A 349 -23.58 -1.97 8.98
CA VAL A 349 -22.13 -1.93 9.08
C VAL A 349 -21.49 -1.81 7.71
N ALA A 350 -20.32 -1.16 7.62
CA ALA A 350 -19.56 -1.05 6.40
C ALA A 350 -18.07 -1.27 6.66
N VAL A 351 -17.41 -1.91 5.71
CA VAL A 351 -15.95 -2.07 5.66
C VAL A 351 -15.45 -1.43 4.38
N LEU A 352 -14.32 -0.70 4.46
CA LEU A 352 -13.67 -0.07 3.32
C LEU A 352 -12.17 -0.40 3.32
N ASP A 353 -11.63 -0.83 2.17
CA ASP A 353 -10.18 -0.95 1.91
C ASP A 353 -9.84 -0.16 0.63
N PRO A 354 -9.89 1.17 0.67
CA PRO A 354 -9.70 2.00 -0.50
C PRO A 354 -8.24 2.02 -0.96
N PRO A 355 -7.97 2.42 -2.21
CA PRO A 355 -6.61 2.62 -2.70
C PRO A 355 -5.88 3.71 -1.91
N ARG A 356 -4.56 3.84 -2.10
CA ARG A 356 -3.69 4.82 -1.42
C ARG A 356 -4.23 6.25 -1.37
N ALA A 357 -5.10 6.62 -2.28
CA ALA A 357 -5.75 7.92 -2.27
C ALA A 357 -6.83 8.07 -1.18
N GLY A 358 -7.20 6.99 -0.49
CA GLY A 358 -8.31 6.93 0.45
C GLY A 358 -9.67 6.86 -0.23
N ALA A 359 -10.74 6.75 0.57
CA ALA A 359 -12.13 6.73 0.10
C ALA A 359 -12.59 8.12 -0.37
N GLY A 360 -12.18 9.16 0.32
CA GLY A 360 -12.46 10.54 -0.04
C GLY A 360 -13.88 11.03 0.34
N ARG A 361 -14.10 12.32 0.11
CA ARG A 361 -15.30 13.05 0.57
C ARG A 361 -16.60 12.45 0.08
N ASP A 362 -16.70 12.14 -1.21
CA ASP A 362 -17.99 11.77 -1.83
C ASP A 362 -18.45 10.40 -1.33
N VAL A 363 -17.53 9.43 -1.21
CA VAL A 363 -17.84 8.09 -0.69
C VAL A 363 -18.21 8.16 0.80
N ILE A 364 -17.43 8.89 1.61
CA ILE A 364 -17.71 9.01 3.04
C ILE A 364 -19.03 9.75 3.30
N ALA A 365 -19.35 10.78 2.53
CA ALA A 365 -20.62 11.49 2.64
C ALA A 365 -21.81 10.60 2.26
N ALA A 366 -21.70 9.85 1.15
CA ALA A 366 -22.72 8.92 0.70
C ALA A 366 -22.95 7.79 1.72
N LEU A 367 -21.87 7.25 2.30
CA LEU A 367 -21.95 6.24 3.36
C LEU A 367 -22.60 6.80 4.63
N ALA A 368 -22.17 7.98 5.07
CA ALA A 368 -22.72 8.62 6.29
C ALA A 368 -24.20 8.95 6.18
N ALA A 369 -24.70 9.29 4.98
CA ALA A 369 -26.12 9.51 4.73
C ALA A 369 -26.98 8.26 4.99
N ARG A 370 -26.41 7.04 4.88
CA ARG A 370 -27.06 5.76 5.19
C ARG A 370 -26.95 5.38 6.66
N SER A 371 -26.15 6.12 7.40
CA SER A 371 -26.06 6.01 8.85
C SER A 371 -25.72 4.62 9.40
N PRO A 372 -24.74 3.88 8.83
CA PRO A 372 -24.28 2.65 9.45
C PRO A 372 -23.81 2.92 10.88
N ARG A 373 -24.12 1.99 11.81
CA ARG A 373 -23.70 2.17 13.21
C ARG A 373 -22.19 2.02 13.40
N SER A 374 -21.55 1.19 12.58
CA SER A 374 -20.11 0.92 12.62
C SER A 374 -19.52 0.94 11.22
N VAL A 375 -18.34 1.56 11.09
CA VAL A 375 -17.54 1.57 9.88
C VAL A 375 -16.13 1.13 10.23
N VAL A 376 -15.60 0.11 9.55
CA VAL A 376 -14.19 -0.29 9.63
C VAL A 376 -13.47 0.19 8.38
N HIS A 377 -12.45 1.02 8.55
CA HIS A 377 -11.68 1.59 7.46
C HIS A 377 -10.24 1.11 7.51
N VAL A 378 -9.81 0.41 6.47
CA VAL A 378 -8.43 -0.03 6.24
C VAL A 378 -7.73 1.01 5.37
N GLY A 379 -6.49 1.38 5.67
CA GLY A 379 -5.79 2.41 4.91
C GLY A 379 -4.27 2.28 4.96
N CYS A 380 -3.65 2.11 3.80
CA CYS A 380 -2.21 1.88 3.63
C CYS A 380 -1.38 3.16 3.52
N ASP A 381 -1.99 4.34 3.65
CA ASP A 381 -1.29 5.63 3.64
C ASP A 381 -1.75 6.50 4.80
N PRO A 382 -0.87 6.87 5.74
CA PRO A 382 -1.22 7.63 6.94
C PRO A 382 -1.89 8.97 6.67
N ALA A 383 -1.52 9.66 5.59
CA ALA A 383 -2.05 10.98 5.28
C ALA A 383 -3.48 10.89 4.73
N SER A 384 -3.75 9.91 3.86
CA SER A 384 -5.09 9.67 3.34
C SER A 384 -6.01 9.10 4.42
N PHE A 385 -5.52 8.20 5.26
CA PHE A 385 -6.26 7.69 6.42
C PHE A 385 -6.67 8.81 7.38
N ALA A 386 -5.74 9.68 7.76
CA ALA A 386 -6.03 10.83 8.64
C ALA A 386 -7.03 11.81 8.01
N ARG A 387 -6.92 12.06 6.70
CA ARG A 387 -7.90 12.89 5.98
C ARG A 387 -9.28 12.26 5.99
N ASP A 388 -9.39 10.95 5.73
CA ASP A 388 -10.66 10.23 5.74
C ASP A 388 -11.24 10.16 7.18
N ALA A 389 -10.40 9.98 8.21
CA ALA A 389 -10.80 10.11 9.62
C ALA A 389 -11.38 11.49 9.96
N SER A 390 -10.81 12.57 9.40
CA SER A 390 -11.35 13.93 9.53
C SER A 390 -12.75 14.06 8.89
N LEU A 391 -12.95 13.41 7.73
CA LEU A 391 -14.25 13.40 7.05
C LEU A 391 -15.30 12.63 7.85
N TYR A 392 -14.96 11.47 8.42
CA TYR A 392 -15.83 10.71 9.32
C TYR A 392 -16.23 11.54 10.54
N ARG A 393 -15.30 12.23 11.19
CA ARG A 393 -15.61 13.14 12.30
C ARG A 393 -16.60 14.23 11.91
N GLY A 394 -16.38 14.85 10.74
CA GLY A 394 -17.29 15.87 10.21
C GLY A 394 -18.67 15.33 9.86
N ALA A 395 -18.82 14.02 9.67
CA ALA A 395 -20.07 13.33 9.41
C ALA A 395 -20.72 12.72 10.68
N GLY A 396 -20.21 13.01 11.86
CA GLY A 396 -20.77 12.56 13.14
C GLY A 396 -20.30 11.19 13.62
N TYR A 397 -19.16 10.70 13.11
CA TYR A 397 -18.53 9.46 13.58
C TYR A 397 -17.31 9.76 14.46
N GLU A 398 -17.04 8.88 15.38
CA GLU A 398 -15.86 8.90 16.25
C GLU A 398 -14.95 7.71 15.98
N LEU A 399 -13.65 7.94 15.88
CA LEU A 399 -12.63 6.88 15.82
C LEU A 399 -12.45 6.29 17.24
N VAL A 400 -13.13 5.20 17.52
CA VAL A 400 -13.13 4.55 18.84
C VAL A 400 -11.96 3.60 19.01
N ASP A 401 -11.67 2.78 18.00
CA ASP A 401 -10.57 1.82 17.99
C ASP A 401 -9.67 2.04 16.79
N MET A 402 -8.37 1.78 16.97
CA MET A 402 -7.39 1.83 15.88
C MET A 402 -6.23 0.89 16.19
N ARG A 403 -5.83 0.14 15.16
CA ARG A 403 -4.57 -0.62 15.14
C ARG A 403 -3.76 -0.20 13.92
N ALA A 404 -2.45 -0.25 14.04
CA ALA A 404 -1.53 -0.02 12.95
C ALA A 404 -0.56 -1.20 12.84
N PHE A 405 -0.26 -1.63 11.60
CA PHE A 405 0.50 -2.84 11.34
C PHE A 405 1.72 -2.55 10.49
N ASP A 406 2.85 -3.16 10.85
CA ASP A 406 4.05 -3.22 10.01
C ASP A 406 3.86 -4.22 8.86
N ALA A 407 2.90 -3.91 7.97
CA ALA A 407 2.59 -4.74 6.82
C ALA A 407 3.64 -4.68 5.71
N PHE A 408 4.58 -3.76 5.83
CA PHE A 408 5.64 -3.53 4.85
C PHE A 408 6.99 -3.29 5.56
N PRO A 409 7.53 -4.29 6.28
CA PRO A 409 8.83 -4.19 6.93
C PRO A 409 9.91 -3.67 6.00
N LEU A 410 10.92 -3.00 6.53
CA LEU A 410 12.00 -2.31 5.82
C LEU A 410 11.57 -1.10 4.99
N THR A 411 10.28 -0.77 4.91
CA THR A 411 9.76 0.39 4.18
C THR A 411 9.11 1.39 5.12
N SER A 412 8.83 2.59 4.63
CA SER A 412 8.07 3.62 5.36
C SER A 412 6.56 3.40 5.38
N HIS A 413 6.05 2.39 4.65
CA HIS A 413 4.62 2.11 4.57
C HIS A 413 4.10 1.43 5.84
N VAL A 414 2.87 1.76 6.20
CA VAL A 414 2.16 1.19 7.36
C VAL A 414 0.70 1.01 6.99
N GLU A 415 0.08 -0.03 7.50
CA GLU A 415 -1.36 -0.27 7.35
C GLU A 415 -2.08 0.14 8.62
N CYS A 416 -3.16 0.90 8.49
CA CYS A 416 -3.99 1.34 9.60
C CYS A 416 -5.39 0.75 9.46
N ILE A 417 -5.96 0.21 10.53
CA ILE A 417 -7.36 -0.20 10.61
C ILE A 417 -8.01 0.62 11.70
N GLY A 418 -9.05 1.37 11.36
CA GLY A 418 -9.81 2.21 12.29
C GLY A 418 -11.29 1.81 12.34
N ARG A 419 -11.85 1.75 13.55
CA ARG A 419 -13.28 1.58 13.79
C ARG A 419 -13.90 2.94 14.07
N PHE A 420 -14.87 3.31 13.28
CA PHE A 420 -15.64 4.53 13.40
C PHE A 420 -17.07 4.19 13.79
N VAL A 421 -17.55 4.78 14.89
CA VAL A 421 -18.89 4.57 15.42
C VAL A 421 -19.66 5.88 15.39
N ARG A 422 -20.92 5.84 15.04
CA ARG A 422 -21.78 7.03 15.00
C ARG A 422 -22.05 7.51 16.42
N ARG A 423 -21.89 8.82 16.65
CA ARG A 423 -22.28 9.51 17.89
C ARG A 423 -23.79 9.62 18.02
#